data_09ee0ee9ddb58c7f2b62f2256e8575a9
#
_entry.id   09ee0ee9ddb58c7f2b62f2256e8575a9
#
_cell.length_a   1.000
_cell.length_b   1.000
_cell.length_c   1.000
_cell.angle_alpha   90.00
_cell.angle_beta   90.00
_cell.angle_gamma   90.00
#
_symmetry.space_group_name_H-M   'P 1'
#
loop_
_entity.id
_entity.type
_entity.pdbx_description
1 polymer ?
#
loop_
_entity_poly.entity_id
_entity_poly.type
_entity_poly.pdbx_seq_one_letter_code
_entity_poly.pdbx_strand_id
1 'polypeptide(L)'
;MHRKLIHIIALLVCSLAIHSQELRCTVSINRDQVPSANQQTFQSLEQAITELMNTTKWTSLTFAEHERIDCQLMIVCKSVSETGLYTCEATIQASRPVYNTTYTSPLLNLKDKNFSFTWNMEPLNVQLTTFEANLPSMLA
;
A
#
# COMPACT_ATOMS: atom_id res chain seq x y z
N MET A 1 -14.31 -35.38 26.69
CA MET A 1 -13.36 -35.51 25.56
C MET A 1 -13.74 -34.62 24.37
N HIS A 2 -15.00 -34.59 23.94
CA HIS A 2 -15.44 -33.81 22.76
C HIS A 2 -15.20 -32.29 22.87
N ARG A 3 -15.35 -31.67 24.05
CA ARG A 3 -15.13 -30.23 24.23
C ARG A 3 -13.66 -29.82 23.96
N LYS A 4 -12.68 -30.65 24.38
CA LYS A 4 -11.25 -30.40 24.11
C LYS A 4 -10.92 -30.58 22.65
N LEU A 5 -11.55 -31.55 21.97
CA LEU A 5 -11.38 -31.80 20.53
C LEU A 5 -11.90 -30.62 19.70
N ILE A 6 -13.05 -30.05 20.06
CA ILE A 6 -13.63 -28.89 19.39
C ILE A 6 -12.71 -27.67 19.50
N HIS A 7 -12.09 -27.43 20.66
CA HIS A 7 -11.13 -26.32 20.83
C HIS A 7 -9.87 -26.51 20.00
N ILE A 8 -9.37 -27.75 19.86
CA ILE A 8 -8.20 -28.03 19.03
C ILE A 8 -8.53 -27.83 17.56
N ILE A 9 -9.69 -28.25 17.09
CA ILE A 9 -10.16 -28.04 15.72
C ILE A 9 -10.37 -26.55 15.42
N ALA A 10 -10.96 -25.79 16.35
CA ALA A 10 -11.15 -24.36 16.22
C ALA A 10 -9.80 -23.61 16.16
N LEU A 11 -8.80 -24.04 16.93
CA LEU A 11 -7.45 -23.47 16.88
C LEU A 11 -6.74 -23.78 15.57
N LEU A 12 -6.94 -24.97 15.01
CA LEU A 12 -6.36 -25.41 13.75
C LEU A 12 -6.95 -24.66 12.53
N VAL A 13 -8.25 -24.35 12.57
CA VAL A 13 -8.94 -23.60 11.50
C VAL A 13 -8.54 -22.12 11.50
N CYS A 14 -8.22 -21.55 12.67
CA CYS A 14 -7.78 -20.15 12.77
C CYS A 14 -6.39 -19.91 12.17
N SER A 15 -5.56 -20.94 12.00
CA SER A 15 -4.19 -20.82 11.44
C SER A 15 -4.14 -20.77 9.91
N LEU A 16 -5.26 -20.93 9.20
CA LEU A 16 -5.28 -20.98 7.73
C LEU A 16 -5.43 -19.62 7.04
N ALA A 17 -5.57 -18.54 7.80
CA ALA A 17 -5.60 -17.19 7.23
C ALA A 17 -4.17 -16.64 6.98
N ILE A 18 -3.32 -17.40 6.31
CA ILE A 18 -2.04 -16.89 5.79
C ILE A 18 -2.38 -16.06 4.56
N HIS A 19 -2.60 -14.77 4.76
CA HIS A 19 -2.69 -13.82 3.65
C HIS A 19 -1.28 -13.70 3.06
N SER A 20 -1.11 -14.27 1.88
CA SER A 20 0.13 -14.10 1.10
C SER A 20 0.18 -12.66 0.62
N GLN A 21 0.89 -11.82 1.36
CA GLN A 21 1.19 -10.44 0.96
C GLN A 21 2.29 -10.50 -0.11
N GLU A 22 2.10 -9.80 -1.21
CA GLU A 22 3.02 -9.78 -2.35
C GLU A 22 4.04 -8.66 -2.23
N LEU A 23 3.61 -7.54 -1.67
CA LEU A 23 4.41 -6.35 -1.48
C LEU A 23 4.78 -6.15 -0.01
N ARG A 24 5.94 -5.57 0.20
CA ARG A 24 6.37 -4.95 1.45
C ARG A 24 6.64 -3.48 1.15
N CYS A 25 5.58 -2.68 1.16
CA CYS A 25 5.62 -1.29 0.75
C CYS A 25 5.77 -0.37 1.97
N THR A 26 6.76 0.53 1.89
CA THR A 26 6.91 1.65 2.81
C THR A 26 6.41 2.90 2.12
N VAL A 27 5.44 3.58 2.73
CA VAL A 27 4.86 4.82 2.21
C VAL A 27 5.36 5.99 3.04
N SER A 28 5.63 7.11 2.39
CA SER A 28 5.98 8.37 3.06
C SER A 28 5.35 9.54 2.32
N ILE A 29 4.76 10.48 3.07
CA ILE A 29 4.13 11.69 2.51
C ILE A 29 4.88 12.92 3.02
N ASN A 30 5.54 13.62 2.10
CA ASN A 30 6.14 14.92 2.38
C ASN A 30 5.10 16.03 2.15
N ARG A 31 4.90 16.88 3.17
CA ARG A 31 3.94 18.00 3.18
C ARG A 31 4.59 19.36 3.42
N ASP A 32 5.88 19.49 3.27
CA ASP A 32 6.64 20.73 3.59
C ASP A 32 6.14 21.95 2.80
N GLN A 33 5.54 21.71 1.62
CA GLN A 33 4.97 22.74 0.76
C GLN A 33 3.53 23.14 1.15
N VAL A 34 2.88 22.39 2.05
CA VAL A 34 1.49 22.64 2.51
C VAL A 34 1.41 22.68 4.05
N PRO A 35 2.16 23.55 4.73
CA PRO A 35 2.29 23.55 6.19
C PRO A 35 0.97 23.83 6.92
N SER A 36 0.01 24.51 6.28
CA SER A 36 -1.31 24.81 6.83
C SER A 36 -2.27 23.64 6.83
N ALA A 37 -1.95 22.56 6.10
CA ALA A 37 -2.82 21.40 6.03
C ALA A 37 -2.70 20.53 7.31
N ASN A 38 -3.82 19.92 7.71
CA ASN A 38 -3.92 19.17 8.95
C ASN A 38 -2.96 17.95 8.93
N GLN A 39 -2.04 17.91 9.89
CA GLN A 39 -1.06 16.82 10.03
C GLN A 39 -1.73 15.46 10.20
N GLN A 40 -2.80 15.38 10.98
CA GLN A 40 -3.50 14.13 11.26
C GLN A 40 -4.10 13.54 9.98
N THR A 41 -4.60 14.39 9.08
CA THR A 41 -5.12 13.96 7.78
C THR A 41 -4.04 13.26 6.95
N PHE A 42 -2.82 13.82 6.89
CA PHE A 42 -1.73 13.19 6.16
C PHE A 42 -1.24 11.89 6.80
N GLN A 43 -1.21 11.81 8.12
CA GLN A 43 -0.88 10.57 8.82
C GLN A 43 -1.91 9.47 8.54
N SER A 44 -3.19 9.81 8.57
CA SER A 44 -4.26 8.85 8.24
C SER A 44 -4.20 8.42 6.76
N LEU A 45 -3.86 9.34 5.85
CA LEU A 45 -3.68 9.03 4.44
C LEU A 45 -2.48 8.09 4.22
N GLU A 46 -1.35 8.36 4.85
CA GLU A 46 -0.15 7.53 4.78
C GLU A 46 -0.43 6.11 5.29
N GLN A 47 -1.15 6.01 6.40
CA GLN A 47 -1.57 4.72 6.96
C GLN A 47 -2.52 3.98 6.02
N ALA A 48 -3.52 4.66 5.46
CA ALA A 48 -4.48 4.06 4.54
C ALA A 48 -3.81 3.55 3.26
N ILE A 49 -2.86 4.30 2.69
CA ILE A 49 -2.11 3.87 1.51
C ILE A 49 -1.18 2.68 1.88
N THR A 50 -0.52 2.74 3.04
CA THR A 50 0.34 1.64 3.51
C THR A 50 -0.46 0.35 3.68
N GLU A 51 -1.65 0.43 4.26
CA GLU A 51 -2.55 -0.70 4.42
C GLU A 51 -3.00 -1.23 3.05
N LEU A 52 -3.46 -0.36 2.16
CA LEU A 52 -3.85 -0.73 0.80
C LEU A 52 -2.74 -1.49 0.08
N MET A 53 -1.53 -0.93 0.03
CA MET A 53 -0.40 -1.51 -0.70
C MET A 53 0.01 -2.88 -0.15
N ASN A 54 -0.04 -3.07 1.17
CA ASN A 54 0.45 -4.27 1.84
C ASN A 54 -0.62 -5.36 2.04
N THR A 55 -1.92 -5.01 2.00
CA THR A 55 -3.00 -5.98 2.24
C THR A 55 -3.72 -6.40 0.97
N THR A 56 -3.67 -5.59 -0.08
CA THR A 56 -4.31 -5.91 -1.36
C THR A 56 -3.58 -7.06 -2.04
N LYS A 57 -4.35 -8.02 -2.52
CA LYS A 57 -3.85 -9.10 -3.36
C LYS A 57 -3.82 -8.64 -4.81
N TRP A 58 -2.64 -8.31 -5.30
CA TRP A 58 -2.44 -7.74 -6.63
C TRP A 58 -2.42 -8.78 -7.76
N THR A 59 -1.99 -10.02 -7.43
CA THR A 59 -1.95 -11.13 -8.39
C THR A 59 -2.61 -12.39 -7.84
N SER A 60 -2.80 -13.41 -8.66
CA SER A 60 -3.27 -14.74 -8.21
C SER A 60 -2.16 -15.62 -7.63
N LEU A 61 -0.92 -15.13 -7.62
CA LEU A 61 0.24 -15.87 -7.15
C LEU A 61 0.33 -15.88 -5.63
N THR A 62 1.10 -16.82 -5.10
CA THR A 62 1.40 -16.93 -3.68
C THR A 62 2.90 -16.77 -3.51
N PHE A 63 3.31 -15.81 -2.70
CA PHE A 63 4.71 -15.49 -2.45
C PHE A 63 5.11 -15.92 -1.04
N ALA A 64 6.29 -16.49 -0.90
CA ALA A 64 6.90 -16.67 0.41
C ALA A 64 7.41 -15.31 0.94
N GLU A 65 7.61 -15.21 2.24
CA GLU A 65 8.02 -13.94 2.86
C GLU A 65 9.33 -13.35 2.28
N HIS A 66 10.27 -14.22 1.92
CA HIS A 66 11.54 -13.83 1.31
C HIS A 66 11.46 -13.52 -0.20
N GLU A 67 10.31 -13.77 -0.82
CA GLU A 67 10.05 -13.49 -2.24
C GLU A 67 9.29 -12.18 -2.44
N ARG A 68 8.83 -11.55 -1.35
CA ARG A 68 8.08 -10.29 -1.42
C ARG A 68 8.90 -9.20 -2.08
N ILE A 69 8.22 -8.37 -2.83
CA ILE A 69 8.80 -7.22 -3.51
C ILE A 69 8.88 -6.07 -2.50
N ASP A 70 10.09 -5.56 -2.28
CA ASP A 70 10.30 -4.35 -1.50
C ASP A 70 9.90 -3.14 -2.33
N CYS A 71 8.94 -2.37 -1.84
CA CYS A 71 8.40 -1.20 -2.50
C CYS A 71 8.53 0.02 -1.58
N GLN A 72 8.93 1.15 -2.16
CA GLN A 72 8.95 2.44 -1.51
C GLN A 72 8.14 3.43 -2.33
N LEU A 73 7.10 4.00 -1.75
CA LEU A 73 6.26 5.03 -2.34
C LEU A 73 6.47 6.34 -1.58
N MET A 74 6.97 7.35 -2.28
CA MET A 74 7.12 8.70 -1.76
C MET A 74 6.15 9.63 -2.48
N ILE A 75 5.31 10.31 -1.74
CA ILE A 75 4.36 11.32 -2.25
C ILE A 75 4.77 12.68 -1.71
N VAL A 76 5.04 13.62 -2.60
CA VAL A 76 5.33 15.02 -2.25
C VAL A 76 4.11 15.85 -2.56
N CYS A 77 3.41 16.34 -1.54
CA CYS A 77 2.22 17.17 -1.69
C CYS A 77 2.61 18.62 -1.93
N LYS A 78 2.17 19.18 -3.06
CA LYS A 78 2.48 20.55 -3.49
C LYS A 78 1.39 21.53 -3.09
N SER A 79 0.13 21.14 -3.25
CA SER A 79 -1.02 21.93 -2.89
C SER A 79 -2.23 21.07 -2.53
N VAL A 80 -3.11 21.64 -1.73
CA VAL A 80 -4.42 21.07 -1.42
C VAL A 80 -5.45 22.16 -1.68
N SER A 81 -6.44 21.89 -2.53
CA SER A 81 -7.51 22.83 -2.81
C SER A 81 -8.58 22.79 -1.72
N GLU A 82 -9.43 23.82 -1.67
CA GLU A 82 -10.60 23.86 -0.79
C GLU A 82 -11.60 22.74 -1.07
N THR A 83 -11.59 22.20 -2.28
CA THR A 83 -12.43 21.06 -2.69
C THR A 83 -11.87 19.71 -2.30
N GLY A 84 -10.72 19.66 -1.59
CA GLY A 84 -10.08 18.41 -1.19
C GLY A 84 -9.28 17.74 -2.31
N LEU A 85 -8.94 18.46 -3.39
CA LEU A 85 -8.04 17.95 -4.42
C LEU A 85 -6.59 18.13 -3.96
N TYR A 86 -5.86 17.03 -3.88
CA TYR A 86 -4.44 16.97 -3.60
C TYR A 86 -3.68 16.99 -4.94
N THR A 87 -2.76 17.92 -5.10
CA THR A 87 -1.82 17.96 -6.23
C THR A 87 -0.44 17.60 -5.71
N CYS A 88 0.10 16.49 -6.19
CA CYS A 88 1.31 15.89 -5.66
C CYS A 88 2.26 15.45 -6.77
N GLU A 89 3.46 15.06 -6.38
CA GLU A 89 4.34 14.19 -7.16
C GLU A 89 4.45 12.85 -6.44
N ALA A 90 4.37 11.76 -7.18
CA ALA A 90 4.59 10.42 -6.64
C ALA A 90 5.85 9.81 -7.22
N THR A 91 6.67 9.19 -6.39
CA THR A 91 7.83 8.41 -6.80
C THR A 91 7.69 7.02 -6.22
N ILE A 92 7.70 6.01 -7.06
CA ILE A 92 7.65 4.61 -6.65
C ILE A 92 8.93 3.91 -7.06
N GLN A 93 9.53 3.19 -6.12
CA GLN A 93 10.69 2.34 -6.35
C GLN A 93 10.36 0.95 -5.84
N ALA A 94 10.64 -0.06 -6.66
CA ALA A 94 10.46 -1.45 -6.26
C ALA A 94 11.72 -2.25 -6.56
N SER A 95 12.04 -3.16 -5.66
CA SER A 95 13.17 -4.08 -5.78
C SER A 95 12.81 -5.44 -5.22
N ARG A 96 13.51 -6.46 -5.67
CA ARG A 96 13.38 -7.82 -5.12
C ARG A 96 14.73 -8.36 -4.69
N PRO A 97 14.77 -9.20 -3.66
CA PRO A 97 15.98 -9.90 -3.28
C PRO A 97 16.40 -10.87 -4.41
N VAL A 98 17.69 -10.99 -4.63
CA VAL A 98 18.26 -11.98 -5.56
C VAL A 98 18.58 -13.24 -4.80
N TYR A 99 18.12 -14.39 -5.31
CA TYR A 99 18.31 -15.68 -4.67
C TYR A 99 19.77 -15.94 -4.31
N ASN A 100 19.99 -16.38 -3.07
CA ASN A 100 21.29 -16.72 -2.51
C ASN A 100 22.37 -15.61 -2.56
N THR A 101 21.96 -14.34 -2.51
CA THR A 101 22.85 -13.18 -2.47
C THR A 101 22.35 -12.14 -1.46
N THR A 102 23.19 -11.16 -1.16
CA THR A 102 22.84 -9.99 -0.33
C THR A 102 22.35 -8.80 -1.16
N TYR A 103 22.28 -8.93 -2.48
CA TYR A 103 21.82 -7.83 -3.33
C TYR A 103 20.33 -7.83 -3.53
N THR A 104 19.81 -6.63 -3.84
CA THR A 104 18.48 -6.42 -4.37
C THR A 104 18.56 -6.02 -5.84
N SER A 105 17.65 -6.54 -6.66
CA SER A 105 17.52 -6.15 -8.06
C SER A 105 16.42 -5.10 -8.19
N PRO A 106 16.70 -3.91 -8.74
CA PRO A 106 15.66 -2.93 -8.99
C PRO A 106 14.70 -3.44 -10.08
N LEU A 107 13.41 -3.38 -9.81
CA LEU A 107 12.34 -3.77 -10.73
C LEU A 107 11.69 -2.56 -11.39
N LEU A 108 11.50 -1.48 -10.60
CA LEU A 108 10.78 -0.30 -11.01
C LEU A 108 11.38 0.92 -10.34
N ASN A 109 11.46 2.03 -11.10
CA ASN A 109 11.73 3.36 -10.59
C ASN A 109 10.96 4.34 -11.46
N LEU A 110 9.81 4.79 -10.98
CA LEU A 110 8.89 5.67 -11.68
C LEU A 110 8.64 6.93 -10.88
N LYS A 111 8.56 8.06 -11.60
CA LYS A 111 8.14 9.34 -11.03
C LYS A 111 7.00 9.91 -11.85
N ASP A 112 5.84 10.10 -11.19
CA ASP A 112 4.72 10.87 -11.73
C ASP A 112 4.74 12.29 -11.13
N LYS A 113 4.82 13.30 -12.00
CA LYS A 113 4.86 14.71 -11.61
C LYS A 113 3.47 15.34 -11.50
N ASN A 114 2.45 14.67 -12.02
CA ASN A 114 1.07 15.18 -12.12
C ASN A 114 0.09 14.30 -11.33
N PHE A 115 0.57 13.65 -10.28
CA PHE A 115 -0.24 12.81 -9.42
C PHE A 115 -1.26 13.65 -8.65
N SER A 116 -2.52 13.59 -9.04
CA SER A 116 -3.60 14.35 -8.40
C SER A 116 -4.76 13.44 -8.04
N PHE A 117 -5.30 13.59 -6.84
CA PHE A 117 -6.39 12.76 -6.33
C PHE A 117 -7.23 13.51 -5.31
N THR A 118 -8.43 13.01 -5.05
CA THR A 118 -9.27 13.42 -3.94
C THR A 118 -9.34 12.33 -2.89
N TRP A 119 -9.38 12.71 -1.61
CA TRP A 119 -9.52 11.76 -0.52
C TRP A 119 -10.43 12.30 0.59
N ASN A 120 -11.41 11.50 0.99
CA ASN A 120 -12.46 11.85 1.94
C ASN A 120 -12.33 11.13 3.29
N MET A 121 -11.14 10.65 3.65
CA MET A 121 -10.88 9.84 4.86
C MET A 121 -11.61 8.50 4.89
N GLU A 122 -12.05 8.00 3.75
CA GLU A 122 -12.67 6.68 3.61
C GLU A 122 -11.61 5.57 3.40
N PRO A 123 -11.90 4.32 3.79
CA PRO A 123 -11.03 3.19 3.49
C PRO A 123 -10.77 3.06 1.98
N LEU A 124 -9.52 2.86 1.61
CA LEU A 124 -9.13 2.69 0.23
C LEU A 124 -9.43 1.27 -0.25
N ASN A 125 -10.22 1.14 -1.32
CA ASN A 125 -10.52 -0.13 -1.96
C ASN A 125 -10.19 -0.05 -3.45
N VAL A 126 -9.48 -1.05 -3.98
CA VAL A 126 -9.16 -1.14 -5.40
C VAL A 126 -10.13 -2.07 -6.10
N GLN A 127 -10.73 -1.59 -7.19
CA GLN A 127 -11.44 -2.41 -8.16
C GLN A 127 -10.60 -2.46 -9.43
N LEU A 128 -9.84 -3.54 -9.62
CA LEU A 128 -8.93 -3.71 -10.76
C LEU A 128 -9.64 -3.79 -12.13
N THR A 129 -10.97 -3.92 -12.13
CA THR A 129 -11.78 -4.04 -13.35
C THR A 129 -12.23 -2.70 -13.91
N THR A 130 -12.21 -1.63 -13.12
CA THR A 130 -12.69 -0.30 -13.53
C THR A 130 -11.68 0.74 -13.11
N PHE A 131 -11.09 1.41 -14.10
CA PHE A 131 -10.20 2.54 -13.83
C PHE A 131 -11.04 3.78 -13.52
N GLU A 132 -10.92 4.29 -12.33
CA GLU A 132 -11.48 5.58 -11.91
C GLU A 132 -10.33 6.52 -11.51
N ALA A 133 -10.48 7.82 -11.75
CA ALA A 133 -9.48 8.82 -11.38
C ALA A 133 -9.51 9.12 -9.86
N ASN A 134 -9.49 8.08 -9.04
CA ASN A 134 -9.39 8.14 -7.60
C ASN A 134 -8.06 7.54 -7.12
N LEU A 135 -7.68 7.83 -5.88
CA LEU A 135 -6.40 7.42 -5.34
C LEU A 135 -6.14 5.91 -5.44
N PRO A 136 -7.06 4.99 -5.09
CA PRO A 136 -6.82 3.56 -5.22
C PRO A 136 -6.48 3.11 -6.63
N SER A 137 -7.23 3.58 -7.63
CA SER A 137 -7.00 3.22 -9.04
C SER A 137 -5.69 3.80 -9.59
N MET A 138 -5.26 4.94 -9.08
CA MET A 138 -3.99 5.57 -9.49
C MET A 138 -2.76 4.86 -8.88
N LEU A 139 -2.95 4.08 -7.82
CA LEU A 139 -1.90 3.30 -7.17
C LEU A 139 -1.82 1.86 -7.68
N ALA A 140 -2.85 1.37 -8.37
CA ALA A 140 -2.91 0.03 -8.97
C ALA A 140 -2.22 -0.03 -10.33
#